data_3e8b2d4407e8c1f9ff6160c14a186cd5
#
_entry.id   3e8b2d4407e8c1f9ff6160c14a186cd5
#
_cell.length_a   1.000
_cell.length_b   1.000
_cell.length_c   1.000
_cell.angle_alpha   90.00
_cell.angle_beta   90.00
_cell.angle_gamma   90.00
#
_symmetry.space_group_name_H-M   'P 1'
#
loop_
_entity.id
_entity.type
_entity.pdbx_description
1 polymer ?
#
loop_
_entity_poly.entity_id
_entity_poly.type
_entity_poly.pdbx_seq_one_letter_code
_entity_poly.pdbx_strand_id
1 'polypeptide(L)'
;MQPGLLLKGAGAVTPLAIPNGAKRLRFFSNRPATVRVDLIGVSKPSTDLKLGYAAGAQGVATGGARAAVVHRVDGGDNEVSFVITA
;
A
#
# COMPACT_ATOMS: atom_id res chain seq x y z
N MET A 1 7.45 13.27 3.66
CA MET A 1 7.13 11.88 4.07
C MET A 1 5.90 11.89 4.95
N GLN A 2 4.98 11.01 4.67
CA GLN A 2 3.72 10.95 5.37
C GLN A 2 3.53 9.55 5.91
N PRO A 3 3.66 9.37 7.23
CA PRO A 3 3.39 8.07 7.83
C PRO A 3 1.92 7.75 7.71
N GLY A 4 1.62 6.48 7.60
CA GLY A 4 0.31 6.07 7.23
C GLY A 4 -0.44 5.24 8.23
N LEU A 5 -1.62 4.86 7.80
CA LEU A 5 -2.53 4.01 8.52
C LEU A 5 -2.00 2.60 8.64
N LEU A 6 -2.59 1.87 9.55
CA LEU A 6 -2.39 0.44 9.68
C LEU A 6 -3.59 -0.27 9.08
N LEU A 7 -3.33 -1.21 8.20
CA LEU A 7 -4.32 -2.15 7.71
C LEU A 7 -4.29 -3.36 8.62
N LYS A 8 -5.44 -3.76 9.11
CA LYS A 8 -5.52 -4.85 10.06
C LYS A 8 -6.72 -5.72 9.74
N GLY A 9 -6.47 -7.01 9.62
CA GLY A 9 -7.52 -7.99 9.39
C GLY A 9 -7.76 -8.29 7.91
N ALA A 10 -8.20 -9.52 7.65
CA ALA A 10 -8.55 -9.98 6.31
C ALA A 10 -9.69 -9.13 5.76
N GLY A 11 -9.59 -8.77 4.49
CA GLY A 11 -10.61 -7.95 3.83
C GLY A 11 -10.58 -6.48 4.18
N ALA A 12 -9.61 -6.02 4.97
CA ALA A 12 -9.50 -4.60 5.30
C ALA A 12 -9.24 -3.79 4.03
N VAL A 13 -9.90 -2.65 3.91
CA VAL A 13 -9.78 -1.74 2.78
C VAL A 13 -9.49 -0.35 3.32
N THR A 14 -8.44 0.28 2.81
CA THR A 14 -8.05 1.61 3.26
C THR A 14 -7.88 2.52 2.06
N PRO A 15 -8.67 3.60 1.95
CA PRO A 15 -8.44 4.62 0.95
C PRO A 15 -7.33 5.57 1.40
N LEU A 16 -6.48 5.98 0.47
CA LEU A 16 -5.37 6.89 0.72
C LEU A 16 -5.43 8.05 -0.24
N ALA A 17 -5.34 9.27 0.28
CA ALA A 17 -5.12 10.45 -0.56
C ALA A 17 -3.63 10.55 -0.86
N ILE A 18 -3.28 10.83 -2.11
CA ILE A 18 -1.89 10.95 -2.54
C ILE A 18 -1.61 12.43 -2.76
N PRO A 19 -0.73 13.04 -1.95
CA PRO A 19 -0.39 14.45 -2.10
C PRO A 19 0.32 14.72 -3.43
N ASN A 20 0.21 15.95 -3.91
CA ASN A 20 0.97 16.39 -5.07
C ASN A 20 2.45 16.25 -4.79
N GLY A 21 3.19 15.73 -5.77
CA GLY A 21 4.63 15.52 -5.65
C GLY A 21 5.02 14.20 -5.03
N ALA A 22 4.08 13.44 -4.51
CA ALA A 22 4.37 12.09 -4.03
C ALA A 22 4.65 11.16 -5.21
N LYS A 23 5.68 10.33 -5.09
CA LYS A 23 6.11 9.47 -6.17
C LYS A 23 6.03 7.99 -5.85
N ARG A 24 6.04 7.62 -4.57
CA ARG A 24 6.02 6.22 -4.17
C ARG A 24 5.14 6.01 -2.95
N LEU A 25 4.48 4.86 -2.96
CA LEU A 25 3.85 4.28 -1.77
C LEU A 25 4.69 3.09 -1.35
N ARG A 26 5.08 3.04 -0.09
CA ARG A 26 5.84 1.94 0.48
C ARG A 26 5.05 1.31 1.61
N PHE A 27 5.09 0.00 1.69
CA PHE A 27 4.36 -0.77 2.68
C PHE A 27 5.31 -1.62 3.50
N PHE A 28 4.95 -1.80 4.77
CA PHE A 28 5.76 -2.54 5.73
C PHE A 28 4.87 -3.52 6.50
N SER A 29 5.40 -4.68 6.76
CA SER A 29 4.75 -5.65 7.64
C SER A 29 5.81 -6.45 8.36
N ASN A 30 5.55 -6.79 9.62
CA ASN A 30 6.45 -7.64 10.41
C ASN A 30 6.20 -9.13 10.19
N ARG A 31 5.17 -9.48 9.45
CA ARG A 31 4.82 -10.86 9.09
C ARG A 31 4.37 -10.90 7.65
N PRO A 32 4.36 -12.08 7.02
CA PRO A 32 3.85 -12.20 5.66
C PRO A 32 2.44 -11.64 5.52
N ALA A 33 2.26 -10.78 4.55
CA ALA A 33 0.97 -10.16 4.24
C ALA A 33 0.96 -9.83 2.75
N THR A 34 -0.21 -9.89 2.13
CA THR A 34 -0.37 -9.50 0.74
C THR A 34 -1.39 -8.38 0.67
N VAL A 35 -1.02 -7.30 0.00
CA VAL A 35 -1.91 -6.17 -0.22
C VAL A 35 -2.05 -5.93 -1.72
N ARG A 36 -3.24 -5.51 -2.13
CA ARG A 36 -3.52 -5.10 -3.51
C ARG A 36 -3.70 -3.60 -3.53
N VAL A 37 -2.99 -2.94 -4.43
CA VAL A 37 -3.02 -1.49 -4.55
C VAL A 37 -3.70 -1.12 -5.86
N ASP A 38 -4.80 -0.35 -5.76
CA ASP A 38 -5.49 0.23 -6.91
C ASP A 38 -5.21 1.72 -6.94
N LEU A 39 -4.57 2.20 -7.98
CA LEU A 39 -4.29 3.63 -8.15
C LEU A 39 -5.46 4.30 -8.87
N ILE A 40 -5.86 5.45 -8.35
CA ILE A 40 -7.00 6.22 -8.86
C ILE A 40 -6.48 7.45 -9.62
N GLY A 41 -7.03 7.67 -10.78
CA GLY A 41 -6.64 8.81 -11.62
C GLY A 41 -5.57 8.49 -12.65
N VAL A 42 -5.16 7.23 -12.74
CA VAL A 42 -4.19 6.76 -13.75
C VAL A 42 -4.67 5.42 -14.31
N SER A 43 -4.23 5.12 -15.53
CA SER A 43 -4.55 3.85 -16.19
C SER A 43 -3.50 2.80 -15.85
N LYS A 44 -3.57 2.27 -14.65
CA LYS A 44 -2.68 1.21 -14.22
C LYS A 44 -3.47 0.06 -13.64
N PRO A 45 -3.08 -1.20 -13.91
CA PRO A 45 -3.73 -2.34 -13.26
C PRO A 45 -3.41 -2.39 -11.78
N SER A 46 -4.22 -3.09 -11.03
CA SER A 46 -3.96 -3.38 -9.62
C SER A 46 -2.63 -4.12 -9.48
N THR A 47 -1.91 -3.82 -8.42
CA THR A 47 -0.64 -4.45 -8.11
C THR A 47 -0.73 -5.16 -6.77
N ASP A 48 -0.32 -6.42 -6.73
CA ASP A 48 -0.23 -7.17 -5.49
C ASP A 48 1.20 -7.11 -4.96
N LEU A 49 1.34 -6.77 -3.68
CA LEU A 49 2.62 -6.71 -3.00
C LEU A 49 2.65 -7.75 -1.88
N LYS A 50 3.71 -8.56 -1.87
CA LYS A 50 3.94 -9.54 -0.81
C LYS A 50 4.92 -8.95 0.18
N LEU A 51 4.44 -8.70 1.38
CA LEU A 51 5.19 -8.06 2.45
C LEU A 51 5.70 -9.09 3.43
N GLY A 52 6.86 -8.83 4.02
CA GLY A 52 7.41 -9.71 5.04
C GLY A 52 8.01 -11.00 4.52
N TYR A 53 8.01 -11.23 3.22
CA TYR A 53 8.62 -12.41 2.61
C TYR A 53 10.11 -12.19 2.30
N ALA A 54 10.51 -10.94 2.21
CA ALA A 54 11.89 -10.53 1.98
C ALA A 54 12.19 -9.32 2.85
N ALA A 55 13.47 -9.07 3.08
CA ALA A 55 13.89 -7.91 3.84
C ALA A 55 13.51 -6.62 3.11
N GLY A 56 13.05 -5.64 3.86
CA GLY A 56 12.77 -4.32 3.32
C GLY A 56 11.32 -4.08 2.96
N ALA A 57 11.04 -2.84 2.61
CA ALA A 57 9.71 -2.40 2.23
C ALA A 57 9.44 -2.75 0.77
N GLN A 58 8.19 -3.05 0.48
CA GLN A 58 7.70 -3.17 -0.88
C GLN A 58 6.97 -1.88 -1.24
N GLY A 59 7.06 -1.47 -2.49
CA GLY A 59 6.45 -0.22 -2.91
C GLY A 59 6.00 -0.20 -4.35
N VAL A 60 5.16 0.78 -4.66
CA VAL A 60 4.72 1.06 -6.02
C VAL A 60 4.93 2.53 -6.33
N ALA A 61 5.22 2.82 -7.60
CA ALA A 61 5.25 4.19 -8.08
C ALA A 61 3.81 4.70 -8.19
N THR A 62 3.58 5.95 -7.76
CA THR A 62 2.25 6.53 -7.84
C THR A 62 1.84 6.91 -9.26
N GLY A 63 2.80 7.23 -10.11
CA GLY A 63 2.54 7.54 -11.52
C GLY A 63 1.63 8.73 -11.77
N GLY A 64 1.53 9.65 -10.81
CA GLY A 64 0.63 10.79 -10.93
C GLY A 64 -0.77 10.52 -10.40
N ALA A 65 -1.02 9.38 -9.76
CA ALA A 65 -2.31 9.08 -9.17
C ALA A 65 -2.64 10.08 -8.06
N ARG A 66 -3.93 10.41 -7.92
CA ARG A 66 -4.40 11.33 -6.87
C ARG A 66 -4.82 10.59 -5.61
N ALA A 67 -5.06 9.31 -5.71
CA ALA A 67 -5.50 8.49 -4.59
C ALA A 67 -5.16 7.03 -4.86
N ALA A 68 -5.26 6.23 -3.83
CA ALA A 68 -5.12 4.79 -3.94
C ALA A 68 -6.11 4.10 -3.01
N VAL A 69 -6.50 2.89 -3.36
CA VAL A 69 -7.27 2.02 -2.48
C VAL A 69 -6.44 0.78 -2.23
N VAL A 70 -6.18 0.49 -0.98
CA VAL A 70 -5.34 -0.64 -0.58
C VAL A 70 -6.22 -1.70 0.08
N HIS A 71 -6.14 -2.92 -0.43
CA HIS A 71 -6.91 -4.06 0.06
C HIS A 71 -5.99 -5.08 0.69
N ARG A 72 -6.35 -5.57 1.86
CA ARG A 72 -5.70 -6.73 2.45
C ARG A 72 -6.29 -8.00 1.84
N VAL A 73 -5.49 -8.77 1.09
CA VAL A 73 -6.01 -9.91 0.32
C VAL A 73 -5.60 -11.27 0.89
N ASP A 74 -4.74 -11.30 1.89
CA ASP A 74 -4.43 -12.54 2.60
C ASP A 74 -5.36 -12.71 3.82
N GLY A 75 -5.30 -13.84 4.46
CA GLY A 75 -6.15 -14.13 5.61
C GLY A 75 -5.57 -13.69 6.96
N GLY A 76 -4.47 -12.97 6.96
CA GLY A 76 -3.80 -12.57 8.20
C GLY A 76 -4.46 -11.40 8.90
N ASP A 77 -4.13 -11.21 10.16
CA ASP A 77 -4.68 -10.14 10.99
C ASP A 77 -3.61 -9.22 11.57
N ASN A 78 -2.35 -9.38 11.14
CA ASN A 78 -1.29 -8.48 11.57
C ASN A 78 -1.40 -7.12 10.90
N GLU A 79 -0.75 -6.14 11.48
CA GLU A 79 -0.78 -4.77 10.98
C GLU A 79 0.10 -4.60 9.77
N VAL A 80 -0.38 -3.82 8.81
CA VAL A 80 0.39 -3.36 7.66
C VAL A 80 0.40 -1.84 7.70
N SER A 81 1.58 -1.25 7.67
CA SER A 81 1.72 0.20 7.64
C SER A 81 2.22 0.66 6.28
N PHE A 82 2.06 1.94 6.00
CA PHE A 82 2.54 2.52 4.76
C PHE A 82 3.18 3.88 5.00
N VAL A 83 4.00 4.28 4.03
CA VAL A 83 4.61 5.62 3.98
C VAL A 83 4.50 6.14 2.56
N ILE A 84 4.10 7.41 2.41
CA ILE A 84 4.05 8.09 1.13
C ILE A 84 5.28 9.00 1.04
N THR A 85 6.07 8.85 0.00
CA THR A 85 7.30 9.62 -0.17
C THR A 85 7.34 10.33 -1.52
N ALA A 86 8.12 11.38 -1.56
CA ALA A 86 8.39 12.10 -2.79
C ALA A 86 9.36 11.34 -3.68
#